data_b7f62de6ed0048e96006e33fa3532dde
#
_entry.id   b7f62de6ed0048e96006e33fa3532dde
#
_cell.length_a   1.000
_cell.length_b   1.000
_cell.length_c   1.000
_cell.angle_alpha   90.00
_cell.angle_beta   90.00
_cell.angle_gamma   90.00
#
_symmetry.space_group_name_H-M   'P 1'
#
loop_
_entity.id
_entity.type
_entity.pdbx_description
1 polymer ?
#
loop_
_entity_poly.entity_id
_entity_poly.type
_entity_poly.pdbx_seq_one_letter_code
_entity_poly.pdbx_strand_id
1 'polypeptide(L)'
;FQVNGPVGLASWKDYCYDLKDSDVAKQLTSDDFALMDGDKMSGIAYVIESYGIIYNKELLKKAGYSADDITNFDSFKKVVEDITANKDKLGFSAFTSAGMDGSSDWRFKTHLANLPIYYEYKDEGIDNTDAIKGTYLDNYRQIWDLYINNATCKPTELSTKTADDATADFVTGDAVFYQNGTWEYNNIKDVGDDNLGILPIYIGVEGEEDQGICTGTENYWCVNSKASEDDIQATLDFMNWCVTSDDGVKAMCKDMGFTIPFKKNLKSDNVLVNEANKYTEDGKTPVSWNFS
;
A
#
# COMPACT_ATOMS: atom_id res chain seq x y z
N PHE A 1 -11.69 1.09 18.25
CA PHE A 1 -11.95 0.35 17.01
C PHE A 1 -11.24 1.04 15.85
N GLN A 2 -11.09 0.32 14.72
CA GLN A 2 -10.48 0.84 13.50
C GLN A 2 -11.55 1.25 12.50
N VAL A 3 -11.28 2.32 11.77
CA VAL A 3 -12.07 2.76 10.61
C VAL A 3 -11.13 2.92 9.41
N ASN A 4 -11.56 2.46 8.25
CA ASN A 4 -10.79 2.56 7.01
C ASN A 4 -11.22 3.81 6.24
N GLY A 5 -10.44 4.88 6.36
CA GLY A 5 -10.58 6.11 5.60
C GLY A 5 -11.93 6.84 5.70
N PRO A 6 -12.14 7.84 4.87
CA PRO A 6 -13.39 8.63 4.84
C PRO A 6 -14.63 7.81 4.50
N VAL A 7 -14.51 6.82 3.61
CA VAL A 7 -15.64 5.94 3.23
C VAL A 7 -16.10 5.10 4.42
N GLY A 8 -15.14 4.53 5.17
CA GLY A 8 -15.45 3.84 6.41
C GLY A 8 -16.07 4.75 7.45
N LEU A 9 -15.58 6.00 7.56
CA LEU A 9 -16.10 6.98 8.50
C LEU A 9 -17.57 7.29 8.25
N ALA A 10 -18.03 7.34 7.01
CA ALA A 10 -19.45 7.58 6.67
C ALA A 10 -20.40 6.64 7.41
N SER A 11 -19.98 5.40 7.67
CA SER A 11 -20.78 4.40 8.41
C SER A 11 -20.60 4.47 9.93
N TRP A 12 -19.50 5.04 10.43
CA TRP A 12 -19.11 4.95 11.84
C TRP A 12 -19.07 6.29 12.58
N LYS A 13 -19.20 7.43 11.91
CA LYS A 13 -19.03 8.78 12.47
C LYS A 13 -19.86 9.07 13.72
N ASP A 14 -21.09 8.52 13.81
CA ASP A 14 -21.99 8.72 14.93
C ASP A 14 -21.52 8.00 16.22
N TYR A 15 -20.59 7.07 16.07
CA TYR A 15 -19.99 6.30 17.16
C TYR A 15 -18.59 6.82 17.55
N CYS A 16 -18.01 7.73 16.78
CA CYS A 16 -16.68 8.25 17.07
C CYS A 16 -16.72 9.31 18.17
N TYR A 17 -15.82 9.21 19.12
CA TYR A 17 -15.52 10.25 20.10
C TYR A 17 -14.69 11.37 19.42
N ASP A 18 -14.80 12.62 19.87
CA ASP A 18 -13.96 13.71 19.35
C ASP A 18 -12.56 13.65 19.97
N LEU A 19 -11.56 13.37 19.14
CA LEU A 19 -10.18 13.19 19.57
C LEU A 19 -9.35 14.49 19.56
N LYS A 20 -9.92 15.62 19.10
CA LYS A 20 -9.21 16.87 18.81
C LYS A 20 -8.34 17.38 19.98
N ASP A 21 -8.87 17.29 21.20
CA ASP A 21 -8.17 17.77 22.40
C ASP A 21 -7.41 16.68 23.16
N SER A 22 -7.39 15.45 22.65
CA SER A 22 -6.74 14.31 23.28
C SER A 22 -5.20 14.44 23.27
N ASP A 23 -4.55 13.83 24.24
CA ASP A 23 -3.09 13.84 24.31
C ASP A 23 -2.46 13.06 23.16
N VAL A 24 -3.11 12.02 22.68
CA VAL A 24 -2.64 11.25 21.51
C VAL A 24 -2.70 12.08 20.22
N ALA A 25 -3.74 12.91 20.02
CA ALA A 25 -3.83 13.80 18.86
C ALA A 25 -2.67 14.81 18.81
N LYS A 26 -2.26 15.32 19.97
CA LYS A 26 -1.12 16.25 20.09
C LYS A 26 0.22 15.63 19.69
N GLN A 27 0.29 14.30 19.58
CA GLN A 27 1.50 13.59 19.15
C GLN A 27 1.63 13.45 17.64
N LEU A 28 0.57 13.73 16.85
CA LEU A 28 0.65 13.71 15.40
C LEU A 28 1.73 14.66 14.86
N THR A 29 2.38 14.25 13.76
CA THR A 29 3.38 15.08 13.05
C THR A 29 2.74 16.06 12.08
N SER A 30 1.53 15.78 11.61
CA SER A 30 0.72 16.63 10.72
C SER A 30 -0.77 16.37 10.94
N ASP A 31 -1.59 17.38 10.70
CA ASP A 31 -3.06 17.27 10.70
C ASP A 31 -3.58 16.39 9.53
N ASP A 32 -2.76 16.11 8.51
CA ASP A 32 -3.10 15.21 7.40
C ASP A 32 -3.35 13.76 7.87
N PHE A 33 -2.88 13.42 9.06
CA PHE A 33 -3.12 12.12 9.69
C PHE A 33 -4.36 12.06 10.59
N ALA A 34 -5.17 13.11 10.58
CA ALA A 34 -6.46 13.18 11.27
C ALA A 34 -7.61 12.81 10.32
N LEU A 35 -8.51 11.95 10.75
CA LEU A 35 -9.75 11.65 10.04
C LEU A 35 -10.86 12.57 10.55
N MET A 36 -11.20 13.57 9.74
CA MET A 36 -12.12 14.63 10.12
C MET A 36 -13.57 14.37 9.66
N ASP A 37 -14.53 14.75 10.50
CA ASP A 37 -15.96 14.91 10.16
C ASP A 37 -16.38 16.36 10.50
N GLY A 38 -16.25 17.26 9.54
CA GLY A 38 -16.33 18.69 9.79
C GLY A 38 -15.23 19.16 10.75
N ASP A 39 -15.60 19.78 11.88
CA ASP A 39 -14.64 20.24 12.89
C ASP A 39 -14.22 19.16 13.91
N LYS A 40 -14.82 17.98 13.84
CA LYS A 40 -14.60 16.86 14.74
C LYS A 40 -13.48 15.98 14.24
N MET A 41 -12.48 15.68 15.07
CA MET A 41 -11.47 14.66 14.80
C MET A 41 -12.01 13.29 15.20
N SER A 42 -12.56 12.56 14.25
CA SER A 42 -13.21 11.26 14.46
C SER A 42 -12.23 10.08 14.55
N GLY A 43 -11.03 10.24 14.00
CA GLY A 43 -9.99 9.20 14.03
C GLY A 43 -8.58 9.76 13.88
N ILE A 44 -7.60 8.94 14.27
CA ILE A 44 -6.17 9.24 14.18
C ILE A 44 -5.49 8.09 13.44
N ALA A 45 -4.80 8.41 12.35
CA ALA A 45 -3.96 7.43 11.66
C ALA A 45 -2.90 6.86 12.60
N TYR A 46 -2.72 5.56 12.61
CA TYR A 46 -1.71 4.93 13.47
C TYR A 46 -0.57 4.29 12.69
N VAL A 47 -0.71 4.18 11.38
CA VAL A 47 0.31 3.63 10.48
C VAL A 47 0.28 4.37 9.15
N ILE A 48 1.47 4.58 8.57
CA ILE A 48 1.67 4.99 7.18
C ILE A 48 2.12 3.75 6.44
N GLU A 49 1.47 3.45 5.33
CA GLU A 49 1.74 2.27 4.52
C GLU A 49 2.06 2.67 3.09
N SER A 50 2.80 1.79 2.42
CA SER A 50 3.15 1.95 1.02
C SER A 50 2.82 0.69 0.25
N TYR A 51 2.37 0.82 -1.00
CA TYR A 51 2.17 -0.30 -1.90
C TYR A 51 2.73 -0.01 -3.29
N GLY A 52 3.06 -1.09 -3.96
CA GLY A 52 3.66 -1.06 -5.30
C GLY A 52 3.74 -2.46 -5.87
N ILE A 53 4.80 -2.73 -6.58
CA ILE A 53 5.14 -4.06 -7.08
C ILE A 53 6.32 -4.59 -6.27
N ILE A 54 6.04 -5.48 -5.33
CA ILE A 54 7.08 -6.23 -4.62
C ILE A 54 7.76 -7.16 -5.63
N TYR A 55 9.07 -7.28 -5.57
CA TYR A 55 9.80 -8.16 -6.48
C TYR A 55 10.93 -8.93 -5.79
N ASN A 56 11.22 -10.11 -6.34
CA ASN A 56 12.35 -10.95 -5.95
C ASN A 56 13.57 -10.56 -6.76
N LYS A 57 14.58 -9.95 -6.10
CA LYS A 57 15.81 -9.44 -6.74
C LYS A 57 16.63 -10.56 -7.40
N GLU A 58 16.66 -11.75 -6.79
CA GLU A 58 17.40 -12.90 -7.33
C GLU A 58 16.75 -13.40 -8.62
N LEU A 59 15.43 -13.57 -8.63
CA LEU A 59 14.69 -14.02 -9.81
C LEU A 59 14.75 -13.00 -10.94
N LEU A 60 14.62 -11.69 -10.63
CA LEU A 60 14.77 -10.61 -11.61
C LEU A 60 16.16 -10.66 -12.26
N LYS A 61 17.21 -10.81 -11.46
CA LYS A 61 18.59 -10.98 -11.95
C LYS A 61 18.76 -12.25 -12.78
N LYS A 62 18.12 -13.34 -12.41
CA LYS A 62 18.12 -14.60 -13.18
C LYS A 62 17.47 -14.45 -14.55
N ALA A 63 16.48 -13.57 -14.66
CA ALA A 63 15.86 -13.19 -15.92
C ALA A 63 16.74 -12.24 -16.76
N GLY A 64 17.83 -11.71 -16.20
CA GLY A 64 18.79 -10.82 -16.88
C GLY A 64 18.51 -9.33 -16.68
N TYR A 65 17.72 -8.98 -15.68
CA TYR A 65 17.29 -7.60 -15.37
C TYR A 65 17.63 -7.18 -13.95
N SER A 66 17.55 -5.88 -13.73
CA SER A 66 17.61 -5.22 -12.42
C SER A 66 16.46 -4.23 -12.28
N ALA A 67 16.26 -3.67 -11.09
CA ALA A 67 15.27 -2.61 -10.87
C ALA A 67 15.56 -1.36 -11.72
N ASP A 68 16.83 -1.08 -12.02
CA ASP A 68 17.24 0.08 -12.82
C ASP A 68 16.78 0.00 -14.28
N ASP A 69 16.43 -1.20 -14.77
CA ASP A 69 15.88 -1.41 -16.10
C ASP A 69 14.37 -1.06 -16.18
N ILE A 70 13.73 -0.79 -15.01
CA ILE A 70 12.28 -0.58 -14.87
C ILE A 70 12.04 0.84 -14.37
N THR A 71 11.83 1.79 -15.28
CA THR A 71 11.69 3.22 -14.98
C THR A 71 10.36 3.84 -15.41
N ASN A 72 9.56 3.10 -16.19
CA ASN A 72 8.25 3.48 -16.69
C ASN A 72 7.47 2.23 -17.13
N PHE A 73 6.22 2.41 -17.56
CA PHE A 73 5.35 1.32 -17.98
C PHE A 73 5.92 0.52 -19.15
N ASP A 74 6.49 1.17 -20.16
CA ASP A 74 6.99 0.47 -21.35
C ASP A 74 8.20 -0.41 -21.02
N SER A 75 9.12 0.07 -20.21
CA SER A 75 10.27 -0.72 -19.74
C SER A 75 9.80 -1.88 -18.83
N PHE A 76 8.83 -1.64 -17.95
CA PHE A 76 8.26 -2.67 -17.12
C PHE A 76 7.55 -3.76 -17.94
N LYS A 77 6.69 -3.33 -18.89
CA LYS A 77 6.00 -4.24 -19.81
C LYS A 77 6.97 -5.12 -20.58
N LYS A 78 8.05 -4.54 -21.10
CA LYS A 78 9.10 -5.29 -21.81
C LYS A 78 9.70 -6.39 -20.93
N VAL A 79 10.05 -6.07 -19.68
CA VAL A 79 10.61 -7.04 -18.72
C VAL A 79 9.61 -8.16 -18.44
N VAL A 80 8.36 -7.81 -18.17
CA VAL A 80 7.28 -8.76 -17.87
C VAL A 80 7.03 -9.71 -19.05
N GLU A 81 6.92 -9.18 -20.28
CA GLU A 81 6.67 -9.95 -21.48
C GLU A 81 7.86 -10.87 -21.83
N ASP A 82 9.10 -10.40 -21.62
CA ASP A 82 10.30 -11.22 -21.83
C ASP A 82 10.39 -12.38 -20.84
N ILE A 83 10.12 -12.14 -19.56
CA ILE A 83 10.04 -13.22 -18.55
C ILE A 83 8.97 -14.22 -18.94
N THR A 84 7.78 -13.77 -19.35
CA THR A 84 6.69 -14.65 -19.75
C THR A 84 7.06 -15.50 -20.98
N ALA A 85 7.70 -14.88 -21.99
CA ALA A 85 8.16 -15.59 -23.18
C ALA A 85 9.21 -16.66 -22.88
N ASN A 86 9.99 -16.48 -21.82
CA ASN A 86 11.08 -17.37 -21.41
C ASN A 86 10.75 -18.23 -20.17
N LYS A 87 9.50 -18.21 -19.68
CA LYS A 87 9.11 -18.83 -18.41
C LYS A 87 9.49 -20.31 -18.28
N ASP A 88 9.35 -21.08 -19.35
CA ASP A 88 9.68 -22.52 -19.33
C ASP A 88 11.18 -22.78 -19.13
N LYS A 89 12.03 -21.87 -19.64
CA LYS A 89 13.49 -21.92 -19.45
C LYS A 89 13.91 -21.37 -18.08
N LEU A 90 13.23 -20.31 -17.62
CA LEU A 90 13.53 -19.65 -16.36
C LEU A 90 13.03 -20.46 -15.16
N GLY A 91 11.92 -21.18 -15.31
CA GLY A 91 11.27 -21.95 -14.27
C GLY A 91 10.32 -21.15 -13.39
N PHE A 92 9.98 -19.91 -13.79
CA PHE A 92 9.05 -19.04 -13.06
C PHE A 92 8.31 -18.09 -14.02
N SER A 93 7.19 -17.55 -13.56
CA SER A 93 6.36 -16.56 -14.27
C SER A 93 6.74 -15.13 -13.91
N ALA A 94 6.21 -14.14 -14.64
CA ALA A 94 6.44 -12.75 -14.31
C ALA A 94 5.66 -12.35 -13.03
N PHE A 95 4.33 -12.56 -13.00
CA PHE A 95 3.50 -12.23 -11.85
C PHE A 95 3.00 -13.44 -11.10
N THR A 96 2.77 -13.28 -9.79
CA THR A 96 1.95 -14.17 -8.98
C THR A 96 0.55 -14.28 -9.57
N SER A 97 -0.23 -15.29 -9.14
CA SER A 97 -1.67 -15.23 -9.30
C SER A 97 -2.18 -13.93 -8.67
N ALA A 98 -3.17 -13.32 -9.23
CA ALA A 98 -3.60 -12.00 -8.77
C ALA A 98 -4.36 -12.01 -7.43
N GLY A 99 -4.74 -13.20 -6.91
CA GLY A 99 -5.56 -13.28 -5.71
C GLY A 99 -6.87 -12.51 -5.90
N MET A 100 -7.63 -12.84 -6.94
CA MET A 100 -8.85 -12.09 -7.33
C MET A 100 -10.15 -12.73 -6.83
N ASP A 101 -10.11 -13.58 -5.83
CA ASP A 101 -11.32 -14.00 -5.14
C ASP A 101 -11.99 -12.80 -4.43
N GLY A 102 -13.27 -12.92 -4.05
CA GLY A 102 -14.04 -11.81 -3.50
C GLY A 102 -13.51 -11.20 -2.21
N SER A 103 -12.58 -11.89 -1.51
CA SER A 103 -11.93 -11.39 -0.28
C SER A 103 -10.63 -10.62 -0.54
N SER A 104 -10.02 -10.77 -1.71
CA SER A 104 -8.67 -10.25 -1.99
C SER A 104 -8.57 -9.40 -3.26
N ASP A 105 -9.64 -9.24 -4.02
CA ASP A 105 -9.66 -8.47 -5.26
C ASP A 105 -9.51 -6.94 -5.09
N TRP A 106 -9.57 -6.45 -3.86
CA TRP A 106 -9.38 -5.03 -3.52
C TRP A 106 -8.03 -4.49 -4.02
N ARG A 107 -6.98 -5.31 -4.06
CA ARG A 107 -5.67 -4.90 -4.60
C ARG A 107 -5.76 -4.42 -6.05
N PHE A 108 -6.59 -5.06 -6.86
CA PHE A 108 -6.84 -4.65 -8.23
C PHE A 108 -7.83 -3.51 -8.33
N LYS A 109 -8.93 -3.57 -7.58
CA LYS A 109 -10.02 -2.57 -7.65
C LYS A 109 -9.62 -1.21 -7.09
N THR A 110 -8.80 -1.19 -6.02
CA THR A 110 -8.39 0.05 -5.35
C THR A 110 -6.97 0.46 -5.71
N HIS A 111 -5.98 -0.38 -5.45
CA HIS A 111 -4.58 -0.03 -5.65
C HIS A 111 -4.26 0.34 -7.10
N LEU A 112 -4.69 -0.48 -8.07
CA LEU A 112 -4.46 -0.17 -9.48
C LEU A 112 -5.34 0.97 -9.98
N ALA A 113 -6.58 1.09 -9.47
CA ALA A 113 -7.47 2.19 -9.81
C ALA A 113 -6.99 3.54 -9.27
N ASN A 114 -6.23 3.54 -8.17
CA ASN A 114 -5.70 4.77 -7.58
C ASN A 114 -4.83 5.57 -8.55
N LEU A 115 -4.00 4.90 -9.36
CA LEU A 115 -3.07 5.57 -10.27
C LEU A 115 -3.79 6.42 -11.35
N PRO A 116 -4.77 5.88 -12.12
CA PRO A 116 -5.57 6.68 -13.04
C PRO A 116 -6.31 7.84 -12.36
N ILE A 117 -6.83 7.62 -11.15
CA ILE A 117 -7.52 8.67 -10.39
C ILE A 117 -6.53 9.76 -9.96
N TYR A 118 -5.36 9.38 -9.42
CA TYR A 118 -4.31 10.31 -9.02
C TYR A 118 -3.88 11.23 -10.16
N TYR A 119 -3.64 10.68 -11.36
CA TYR A 119 -3.23 11.47 -12.51
C TYR A 119 -4.36 12.35 -13.03
N GLU A 120 -5.61 11.87 -13.03
CA GLU A 120 -6.76 12.68 -13.38
C GLU A 120 -6.92 13.88 -12.41
N TYR A 121 -6.79 13.65 -11.11
CA TYR A 121 -6.86 14.70 -10.10
C TYR A 121 -5.71 15.72 -10.24
N LYS A 122 -4.50 15.24 -10.51
CA LYS A 122 -3.34 16.10 -10.77
C LYS A 122 -3.54 17.01 -11.96
N ASP A 123 -4.06 16.49 -13.07
CA ASP A 123 -4.33 17.26 -14.28
C ASP A 123 -5.45 18.29 -14.09
N GLU A 124 -6.47 17.94 -13.33
CA GLU A 124 -7.61 18.81 -13.02
C GLU A 124 -7.31 19.82 -11.89
N GLY A 125 -6.25 19.62 -11.13
CA GLY A 125 -5.91 20.45 -9.95
C GLY A 125 -6.94 20.32 -8.82
N ILE A 126 -7.47 19.09 -8.59
CA ILE A 126 -8.48 18.78 -7.56
C ILE A 126 -7.99 17.68 -6.63
N ASP A 127 -8.58 17.58 -5.44
CA ASP A 127 -8.28 16.54 -4.46
C ASP A 127 -9.41 15.51 -4.31
N ASN A 128 -10.61 15.81 -4.78
CA ASN A 128 -11.77 14.93 -4.77
C ASN A 128 -12.80 15.33 -5.82
N THR A 129 -13.72 14.43 -6.14
CA THR A 129 -14.87 14.68 -7.04
C THR A 129 -16.00 13.69 -6.75
N ASP A 130 -17.24 14.09 -7.03
CA ASP A 130 -18.40 13.20 -6.97
C ASP A 130 -18.39 12.14 -8.08
N ALA A 131 -17.66 12.37 -9.17
CA ALA A 131 -17.53 11.43 -10.28
C ALA A 131 -16.25 11.69 -11.08
N ILE A 132 -15.44 10.65 -11.25
CA ILE A 132 -14.25 10.66 -12.10
C ILE A 132 -14.65 10.72 -13.57
N LYS A 133 -13.83 11.34 -14.42
CA LYS A 133 -14.05 11.44 -15.88
C LYS A 133 -13.63 10.18 -16.62
N GLY A 134 -12.70 9.43 -16.06
CA GLY A 134 -12.12 8.25 -16.68
C GLY A 134 -11.07 8.58 -17.75
N THR A 135 -10.36 9.70 -17.59
CA THR A 135 -9.33 10.18 -18.52
C THR A 135 -8.27 9.09 -18.79
N TYR A 136 -7.89 8.33 -17.77
CA TYR A 136 -6.86 7.29 -17.82
C TYR A 136 -7.41 5.86 -17.83
N LEU A 137 -8.63 5.65 -18.35
CA LEU A 137 -9.27 4.33 -18.39
C LEU A 137 -8.47 3.32 -19.24
N ASP A 138 -7.91 3.75 -20.38
CA ASP A 138 -7.10 2.89 -21.23
C ASP A 138 -5.79 2.48 -20.53
N ASN A 139 -5.17 3.39 -19.77
CA ASN A 139 -4.00 3.10 -18.96
C ASN A 139 -4.33 2.07 -17.86
N TYR A 140 -5.49 2.23 -17.21
CA TYR A 140 -5.97 1.28 -16.21
C TYR A 140 -6.17 -0.13 -16.81
N ARG A 141 -6.75 -0.20 -18.01
CA ARG A 141 -6.90 -1.46 -18.73
C ARG A 141 -5.55 -2.10 -19.06
N GLN A 142 -4.57 -1.32 -19.51
CA GLN A 142 -3.24 -1.84 -19.82
C GLN A 142 -2.53 -2.47 -18.62
N ILE A 143 -2.69 -1.89 -17.42
CA ILE A 143 -2.15 -2.48 -16.18
C ILE A 143 -2.82 -3.84 -15.92
N TRP A 144 -4.14 -3.90 -16.00
CA TRP A 144 -4.88 -5.15 -15.81
C TRP A 144 -4.43 -6.22 -16.79
N ASP A 145 -4.39 -5.88 -18.08
CA ASP A 145 -3.99 -6.79 -19.13
C ASP A 145 -2.55 -7.29 -18.91
N LEU A 146 -1.63 -6.41 -18.48
CA LEU A 146 -0.25 -6.79 -18.18
C LEU A 146 -0.19 -7.82 -17.04
N TYR A 147 -0.91 -7.60 -15.96
CA TYR A 147 -0.83 -8.47 -14.77
C TYR A 147 -1.53 -9.81 -15.01
N ILE A 148 -2.77 -9.80 -15.50
CA ILE A 148 -3.56 -11.02 -15.62
C ILE A 148 -3.07 -11.96 -16.72
N ASN A 149 -2.45 -11.42 -17.78
CA ASN A 149 -1.94 -12.25 -18.87
C ASN A 149 -0.54 -12.84 -18.62
N ASN A 150 0.17 -12.36 -17.60
CA ASN A 150 1.54 -12.77 -17.29
C ASN A 150 1.68 -13.39 -15.89
N ALA A 151 0.56 -13.85 -15.33
CA ALA A 151 0.50 -14.49 -14.02
C ALA A 151 0.85 -15.98 -14.05
N THR A 152 1.06 -16.58 -12.87
CA THR A 152 1.30 -18.02 -12.68
C THR A 152 0.13 -18.88 -13.13
N CYS A 153 -1.09 -18.34 -13.16
CA CYS A 153 -2.30 -19.03 -13.63
C CYS A 153 -2.95 -18.32 -14.81
N LYS A 154 -3.88 -19.00 -15.48
CA LYS A 154 -4.62 -18.40 -16.60
C LYS A 154 -5.60 -17.34 -16.10
N PRO A 155 -5.91 -16.29 -16.91
CA PRO A 155 -6.89 -15.26 -16.54
C PRO A 155 -8.25 -15.83 -16.09
N THR A 156 -8.70 -16.93 -16.67
CA THR A 156 -9.97 -17.61 -16.34
C THR A 156 -9.98 -18.29 -14.97
N GLU A 157 -8.82 -18.45 -14.33
CA GLU A 157 -8.65 -19.10 -13.03
C GLU A 157 -8.47 -18.10 -11.89
N LEU A 158 -8.21 -16.82 -12.20
CA LEU A 158 -7.87 -15.78 -11.23
C LEU A 158 -8.95 -15.55 -10.16
N SER A 159 -10.25 -15.67 -10.53
CA SER A 159 -11.36 -15.48 -9.59
C SER A 159 -11.44 -16.55 -8.50
N THR A 160 -10.71 -17.65 -8.63
CA THR A 160 -10.62 -18.72 -7.62
C THR A 160 -9.34 -18.67 -6.80
N LYS A 161 -8.42 -17.76 -7.16
CA LYS A 161 -7.14 -17.59 -6.48
C LYS A 161 -7.27 -16.61 -5.33
N THR A 162 -6.82 -17.05 -4.16
CA THR A 162 -6.85 -16.28 -2.91
C THR A 162 -5.60 -15.42 -2.73
N ALA A 163 -5.60 -14.58 -1.71
CA ALA A 163 -4.39 -13.88 -1.28
C ALA A 163 -3.27 -14.85 -0.91
N ASP A 164 -3.62 -15.96 -0.22
CA ASP A 164 -2.65 -16.97 0.20
C ASP A 164 -2.01 -17.69 -0.99
N ASP A 165 -2.77 -17.95 -2.08
CA ASP A 165 -2.23 -18.49 -3.33
C ASP A 165 -1.19 -17.53 -3.93
N ALA A 166 -1.48 -16.23 -3.98
CA ALA A 166 -0.56 -15.23 -4.52
C ALA A 166 0.71 -15.08 -3.66
N THR A 167 0.55 -15.09 -2.33
CA THR A 167 1.67 -15.08 -1.39
C THR A 167 2.54 -16.34 -1.55
N ALA A 168 1.92 -17.51 -1.68
CA ALA A 168 2.62 -18.78 -1.89
C ALA A 168 3.45 -18.77 -3.18
N ASP A 169 2.87 -18.33 -4.32
CA ASP A 169 3.57 -18.20 -5.60
C ASP A 169 4.86 -17.37 -5.47
N PHE A 170 4.80 -16.28 -4.68
CA PHE A 170 5.96 -15.41 -4.47
C PHE A 170 7.01 -16.06 -3.57
N VAL A 171 6.59 -16.63 -2.44
CA VAL A 171 7.50 -17.24 -1.44
C VAL A 171 8.19 -18.49 -2.00
N THR A 172 7.49 -19.29 -2.82
CA THR A 172 8.07 -20.48 -3.45
C THR A 172 8.96 -20.16 -4.65
N GLY A 173 8.98 -18.90 -5.11
CA GLY A 173 9.79 -18.47 -6.24
C GLY A 173 9.18 -18.81 -7.60
N ASP A 174 7.86 -19.01 -7.67
CA ASP A 174 7.14 -19.28 -8.90
C ASP A 174 6.88 -18.01 -9.72
N ALA A 175 7.07 -16.82 -9.12
CA ALA A 175 6.92 -15.52 -9.77
C ALA A 175 7.94 -14.48 -9.27
N VAL A 176 8.28 -13.54 -10.18
CA VAL A 176 9.20 -12.43 -9.87
C VAL A 176 8.48 -11.29 -9.15
N PHE A 177 7.26 -10.92 -9.63
CA PHE A 177 6.52 -9.73 -9.22
C PHE A 177 5.25 -10.08 -8.46
N TYR A 178 5.00 -9.32 -7.39
CA TYR A 178 3.84 -9.45 -6.52
C TYR A 178 3.27 -8.07 -6.19
N GLN A 179 2.09 -7.72 -6.73
CA GLN A 179 1.43 -6.46 -6.41
C GLN A 179 0.84 -6.55 -5.00
N ASN A 180 1.48 -5.86 -4.05
CA ASN A 180 1.02 -5.78 -2.66
C ASN A 180 1.72 -4.60 -1.96
N GLY A 181 1.61 -4.49 -0.64
CA GLY A 181 2.16 -3.40 0.15
C GLY A 181 3.12 -3.85 1.25
N THR A 182 3.63 -2.86 1.98
CA THR A 182 4.60 -3.05 3.05
C THR A 182 4.10 -3.93 4.20
N TRP A 183 2.79 -4.02 4.39
CA TRP A 183 2.13 -4.92 5.37
C TRP A 183 2.37 -6.40 5.11
N GLU A 184 2.70 -6.77 3.86
CA GLU A 184 2.90 -8.16 3.46
C GLU A 184 4.25 -8.74 3.92
N TYR A 185 5.18 -7.91 4.36
CA TYR A 185 6.54 -8.30 4.71
C TYR A 185 6.61 -9.55 5.62
N ASN A 186 5.81 -9.60 6.67
CA ASN A 186 5.85 -10.74 7.61
C ASN A 186 5.44 -12.07 6.97
N ASN A 187 4.65 -12.05 5.90
CA ASN A 187 4.20 -13.24 5.16
C ASN A 187 5.23 -13.69 4.12
N ILE A 188 6.12 -12.80 3.67
CA ILE A 188 7.06 -13.07 2.57
C ILE A 188 8.53 -12.98 2.96
N LYS A 189 8.87 -12.65 4.22
CA LYS A 189 10.25 -12.48 4.68
C LYS A 189 11.14 -13.71 4.52
N ASP A 190 10.56 -14.90 4.38
CA ASP A 190 11.32 -16.14 4.13
C ASP A 190 12.01 -16.16 2.76
N VAL A 191 11.65 -15.28 1.83
CA VAL A 191 12.39 -15.01 0.58
C VAL A 191 13.78 -14.44 0.87
N GLY A 192 13.96 -13.81 2.04
CA GLY A 192 15.19 -13.17 2.51
C GLY A 192 15.21 -11.67 2.23
N ASP A 193 15.58 -10.89 3.24
CA ASP A 193 15.57 -9.42 3.18
C ASP A 193 16.38 -8.85 2.02
N ASP A 194 17.53 -9.43 1.73
CA ASP A 194 18.41 -9.01 0.62
C ASP A 194 17.78 -9.24 -0.76
N ASN A 195 16.80 -10.12 -0.86
CA ASN A 195 16.10 -10.47 -2.10
C ASN A 195 14.79 -9.70 -2.30
N LEU A 196 14.32 -8.98 -1.29
CA LEU A 196 13.08 -8.21 -1.39
C LEU A 196 13.34 -6.78 -1.87
N GLY A 197 12.50 -6.33 -2.80
CA GLY A 197 12.42 -4.93 -3.24
C GLY A 197 10.99 -4.55 -3.56
N ILE A 198 10.75 -3.26 -3.80
CA ILE A 198 9.45 -2.73 -4.21
C ILE A 198 9.66 -1.69 -5.31
N LEU A 199 8.81 -1.70 -6.33
CA LEU A 199 8.80 -0.78 -7.45
C LEU A 199 7.52 0.05 -7.44
N PRO A 200 7.54 1.29 -8.00
CA PRO A 200 6.32 2.02 -8.30
C PRO A 200 5.41 1.25 -9.27
N ILE A 201 4.11 1.58 -9.25
CA ILE A 201 3.16 1.11 -10.25
C ILE A 201 3.11 2.14 -11.37
N TYR A 202 3.72 1.84 -12.49
CA TYR A 202 3.69 2.67 -13.69
C TYR A 202 2.46 2.37 -14.55
N ILE A 203 1.90 3.38 -15.21
CA ILE A 203 0.66 3.26 -16.00
C ILE A 203 0.77 3.78 -17.44
N GLY A 204 1.93 4.23 -17.87
CA GLY A 204 2.17 4.73 -19.23
C GLY A 204 1.74 6.19 -19.41
N VAL A 205 1.97 7.05 -18.42
CA VAL A 205 1.76 8.50 -18.51
C VAL A 205 3.08 9.23 -18.61
N GLU A 206 3.06 10.42 -19.21
CA GLU A 206 4.25 11.26 -19.33
C GLU A 206 4.75 11.70 -17.95
N GLY A 207 6.05 11.59 -17.71
CA GLY A 207 6.72 12.00 -16.46
C GLY A 207 6.57 11.00 -15.31
N GLU A 208 6.06 9.78 -15.57
CA GLU A 208 5.95 8.75 -14.53
C GLU A 208 7.29 8.22 -14.02
N GLU A 209 8.38 8.47 -14.74
CA GLU A 209 9.74 8.15 -14.30
C GLU A 209 10.13 8.89 -13.00
N ASP A 210 9.50 10.01 -12.70
CA ASP A 210 9.69 10.77 -11.44
C ASP A 210 8.72 10.37 -10.33
N GLN A 211 7.87 9.38 -10.61
CA GLN A 211 6.91 8.84 -9.65
C GLN A 211 7.60 7.95 -8.61
N GLY A 212 7.20 8.11 -7.36
CA GLY A 212 7.55 7.23 -6.24
C GLY A 212 6.49 6.15 -5.99
N ILE A 213 6.55 5.58 -4.79
CA ILE A 213 5.64 4.53 -4.33
C ILE A 213 4.30 5.16 -3.92
N CYS A 214 3.21 4.40 -4.07
CA CYS A 214 1.91 4.77 -3.52
C CYS A 214 1.98 4.74 -1.99
N THR A 215 1.86 5.91 -1.34
CA THR A 215 2.04 6.06 0.10
C THR A 215 0.87 6.83 0.71
N GLY A 216 0.35 6.32 1.81
CA GLY A 216 -0.80 6.93 2.49
C GLY A 216 -1.20 6.16 3.74
N THR A 217 -2.44 6.39 4.18
CA THR A 217 -3.05 5.67 5.29
C THR A 217 -4.54 5.48 5.04
N GLU A 218 -5.06 4.33 5.44
CA GLU A 218 -6.50 4.06 5.55
C GLU A 218 -6.87 3.61 6.96
N ASN A 219 -5.88 3.42 7.83
CA ASN A 219 -6.05 2.76 9.11
C ASN A 219 -6.08 3.80 10.23
N TYR A 220 -7.28 4.09 10.73
CA TYR A 220 -7.50 5.10 11.77
C TYR A 220 -8.03 4.47 13.05
N TRP A 221 -7.40 4.80 14.17
CA TRP A 221 -7.98 4.53 15.48
C TRP A 221 -9.13 5.48 15.76
N CYS A 222 -10.28 4.92 16.11
CA CYS A 222 -11.45 5.64 16.59
C CYS A 222 -11.84 5.14 17.98
N VAL A 223 -12.38 6.02 18.81
CA VAL A 223 -12.83 5.70 20.16
C VAL A 223 -14.35 5.73 20.20
N ASN A 224 -14.97 4.72 20.81
CA ASN A 224 -16.42 4.60 20.88
C ASN A 224 -17.01 5.65 21.83
N SER A 225 -17.72 6.64 21.29
CA SER A 225 -18.40 7.71 22.06
C SER A 225 -19.56 7.20 22.92
N LYS A 226 -20.00 5.94 22.75
CA LYS A 226 -21.08 5.32 23.54
C LYS A 226 -20.56 4.46 24.70
N ALA A 227 -19.24 4.33 24.84
CA ALA A 227 -18.63 3.67 26.00
C ALA A 227 -18.76 4.55 27.26
N SER A 228 -18.47 3.99 28.43
CA SER A 228 -18.40 4.77 29.67
C SER A 228 -17.27 5.80 29.62
N GLU A 229 -17.34 6.87 30.39
CA GLU A 229 -16.27 7.86 30.48
C GLU A 229 -14.95 7.23 30.90
N ASP A 230 -14.97 6.29 31.84
CA ASP A 230 -13.78 5.56 32.30
C ASP A 230 -13.18 4.71 31.19
N ASP A 231 -13.98 4.02 30.37
CA ASP A 231 -13.51 3.22 29.25
C ASP A 231 -12.93 4.09 28.12
N ILE A 232 -13.57 5.25 27.85
CA ILE A 232 -13.03 6.22 26.89
C ILE A 232 -11.67 6.71 27.36
N GLN A 233 -11.54 7.15 28.62
CA GLN A 233 -10.29 7.64 29.16
C GLN A 233 -9.20 6.56 29.13
N ALA A 234 -9.52 5.34 29.57
CA ALA A 234 -8.56 4.23 29.53
C ALA A 234 -8.09 3.91 28.09
N THR A 235 -9.01 4.03 27.10
CA THR A 235 -8.67 3.86 25.68
C THR A 235 -7.71 4.96 25.21
N LEU A 236 -7.99 6.23 25.54
CA LEU A 236 -7.12 7.36 25.21
C LEU A 236 -5.75 7.25 25.86
N ASP A 237 -5.68 6.83 27.12
CA ASP A 237 -4.43 6.61 27.84
C ASP A 237 -3.60 5.50 27.18
N PHE A 238 -4.24 4.41 26.77
CA PHE A 238 -3.59 3.32 26.05
C PHE A 238 -3.06 3.77 24.68
N MET A 239 -3.88 4.49 23.89
CA MET A 239 -3.44 5.03 22.60
C MET A 239 -2.23 5.98 22.80
N ASN A 240 -2.30 6.87 23.80
CA ASN A 240 -1.20 7.77 24.10
C ASN A 240 0.06 7.01 24.57
N TRP A 241 -0.11 5.96 25.37
CA TRP A 241 1.00 5.09 25.78
C TRP A 241 1.67 4.42 24.57
N CYS A 242 0.89 3.91 23.61
CA CYS A 242 1.43 3.29 22.38
C CYS A 242 2.40 4.22 21.63
N VAL A 243 2.13 5.54 21.61
CA VAL A 243 2.87 6.49 20.78
C VAL A 243 3.85 7.38 21.56
N THR A 244 3.89 7.27 22.90
CA THR A 244 4.77 8.09 23.75
C THR A 244 5.74 7.27 24.62
N SER A 245 5.38 6.05 25.03
CA SER A 245 6.26 5.19 25.81
C SER A 245 7.33 4.53 24.92
N ASP A 246 8.46 4.14 25.53
CA ASP A 246 9.52 3.42 24.82
C ASP A 246 9.04 2.04 24.37
N ASP A 247 8.30 1.34 25.22
CA ASP A 247 7.78 0.00 24.93
C ASP A 247 6.67 0.04 23.83
N GLY A 248 5.75 1.01 23.91
CA GLY A 248 4.69 1.17 22.91
C GLY A 248 5.24 1.51 21.53
N VAL A 249 6.13 2.51 21.44
CA VAL A 249 6.76 2.90 20.18
C VAL A 249 7.61 1.75 19.61
N LYS A 250 8.35 1.02 20.48
CA LYS A 250 9.09 -0.17 20.06
C LYS A 250 8.17 -1.25 19.51
N ALA A 251 7.06 -1.55 20.21
CA ALA A 251 6.09 -2.54 19.73
C ALA A 251 5.53 -2.17 18.36
N MET A 252 5.13 -0.91 18.16
CA MET A 252 4.60 -0.46 16.87
C MET A 252 5.67 -0.48 15.77
N CYS A 253 6.83 0.12 15.99
CA CYS A 253 7.83 0.30 14.93
C CYS A 253 8.69 -0.94 14.65
N LYS A 254 9.01 -1.74 15.72
CA LYS A 254 9.92 -2.88 15.60
C LYS A 254 9.20 -4.21 15.52
N ASP A 255 8.29 -4.46 16.47
CA ASP A 255 7.64 -5.77 16.56
C ASP A 255 6.54 -5.91 15.48
N MET A 256 5.77 -4.83 15.20
CA MET A 256 4.76 -4.78 14.15
C MET A 256 5.30 -4.28 12.79
N GLY A 257 6.47 -3.63 12.78
CA GLY A 257 7.11 -3.12 11.57
C GLY A 257 6.44 -1.86 10.98
N PHE A 258 5.66 -1.12 11.77
CA PHE A 258 4.94 0.07 11.31
C PHE A 258 5.84 1.29 11.11
N THR A 259 5.49 2.12 10.12
CA THR A 259 5.86 3.53 10.08
C THR A 259 4.72 4.32 10.71
N ILE A 260 4.97 5.02 11.81
CA ILE A 260 3.93 5.70 12.58
C ILE A 260 3.99 7.22 12.38
N PRO A 261 2.82 7.92 12.28
CA PRO A 261 2.77 9.36 12.04
C PRO A 261 2.90 10.19 13.32
N PHE A 262 3.73 9.76 14.29
CA PHE A 262 3.84 10.43 15.58
C PHE A 262 5.24 10.99 15.83
N LYS A 263 5.32 12.01 16.70
CA LYS A 263 6.56 12.74 17.06
C LYS A 263 7.65 11.83 17.58
N LYS A 264 7.30 10.87 18.44
CA LYS A 264 8.22 9.83 18.89
C LYS A 264 8.12 8.66 17.91
N ASN A 265 9.24 8.30 17.30
CA ASN A 265 9.29 7.34 16.21
C ASN A 265 10.61 6.53 16.27
N LEU A 266 10.60 5.33 15.71
CA LEU A 266 11.78 4.49 15.48
C LEU A 266 11.76 4.01 14.02
N LYS A 267 12.94 3.87 13.42
CA LYS A 267 13.05 3.28 12.09
C LYS A 267 12.49 1.85 12.11
N SER A 268 11.59 1.55 11.18
CA SER A 268 11.04 0.20 11.01
C SER A 268 12.15 -0.80 10.59
N ASP A 269 12.03 -2.04 11.06
CA ASP A 269 12.88 -3.16 10.60
C ASP A 269 12.30 -3.85 9.35
N ASN A 270 11.12 -3.43 8.89
CA ASN A 270 10.51 -3.91 7.65
C ASN A 270 11.32 -3.43 6.44
N VAL A 271 11.93 -4.37 5.71
CA VAL A 271 12.79 -4.06 4.56
C VAL A 271 12.00 -3.39 3.44
N LEU A 272 10.73 -3.74 3.21
CA LEU A 272 9.90 -3.11 2.17
C LEU A 272 9.62 -1.65 2.47
N VAL A 273 9.44 -1.28 3.75
CA VAL A 273 9.34 0.13 4.18
C VAL A 273 10.63 0.88 3.87
N ASN A 274 11.78 0.27 4.17
CA ASN A 274 13.07 0.89 3.89
C ASN A 274 13.33 1.03 2.37
N GLU A 275 12.95 0.04 1.57
CA GLU A 275 13.06 0.10 0.10
C GLU A 275 12.09 1.16 -0.49
N ALA A 276 10.87 1.27 0.02
CA ALA A 276 9.91 2.30 -0.40
C ALA A 276 10.39 3.72 -0.07
N ASN A 277 11.00 3.92 1.09
CA ASN A 277 11.52 5.23 1.51
C ASN A 277 12.66 5.74 0.63
N LYS A 278 13.45 4.85 0.00
CA LYS A 278 14.52 5.26 -0.92
C LYS A 278 14.01 6.12 -2.07
N TYR A 279 12.82 5.84 -2.60
CA TYR A 279 12.23 6.66 -3.66
C TYR A 279 12.03 8.11 -3.24
N THR A 280 11.57 8.35 -2.01
CA THR A 280 11.43 9.71 -1.47
C THR A 280 12.80 10.34 -1.19
N GLU A 281 13.76 9.57 -0.68
CA GLU A 281 15.14 10.02 -0.46
C GLU A 281 15.83 10.40 -1.78
N ASP A 282 15.51 9.69 -2.87
CA ASP A 282 16.00 9.97 -4.24
C ASP A 282 15.19 11.09 -4.94
N GLY A 283 14.28 11.76 -4.25
CA GLY A 283 13.51 12.90 -4.74
C GLY A 283 12.30 12.52 -5.62
N LYS A 284 11.89 11.24 -5.66
CA LYS A 284 10.68 10.82 -6.38
C LYS A 284 9.43 11.28 -5.64
N THR A 285 8.38 11.62 -6.39
CA THR A 285 7.11 12.10 -5.84
C THR A 285 6.22 10.92 -5.44
N PRO A 286 5.88 10.76 -4.15
CA PRO A 286 4.93 9.73 -3.73
C PRO A 286 3.56 9.93 -4.37
N VAL A 287 2.89 8.83 -4.67
CA VAL A 287 1.50 8.83 -5.15
C VAL A 287 0.58 8.73 -3.94
N SER A 288 -0.26 9.75 -3.71
CA SER A 288 -1.26 9.75 -2.64
C SER A 288 -2.39 8.74 -2.92
N TRP A 289 -3.04 8.29 -1.84
CA TRP A 289 -4.19 7.40 -1.95
C TRP A 289 -5.47 8.23 -2.14
N ASN A 290 -6.16 8.02 -3.28
CA ASN A 290 -7.34 8.78 -3.71
C ASN A 290 -8.57 7.89 -3.96
N PHE A 291 -8.53 6.64 -3.54
CA PHE A 291 -9.58 5.66 -3.79
C PHE A 291 -10.54 5.46 -2.61
N SER A 292 -10.39 6.20 -1.55
CA SER A 292 -11.22 6.08 -0.32
C SER A 292 -12.32 7.11 -0.25
#